data_291884c5f36ca5b725ab75078b64afcd
#
_entry.id   291884c5f36ca5b725ab75078b64afcd
#
_cell.length_a   1.000
_cell.length_b   1.000
_cell.length_c   1.000
_cell.angle_alpha   90.00
_cell.angle_beta   90.00
_cell.angle_gamma   90.00
#
_symmetry.space_group_name_H-M   'P 1'
#
loop_
_entity.id
_entity.type
_entity.pdbx_description
1 polymer ?
#
loop_
_entity_poly.entity_id
_entity_poly.type
_entity_poly.pdbx_seq_one_letter_code
_entity_poly.pdbx_strand_id
1 'polypeptide(L)'
;MAQNWGLRGLNQSFQTQHHAVYPAVDCSQAKLPQPFVVCVVGASRGIGAGIAISYAKAGVTGLVLASRRVSVLEETAAECSKLNPNVRIEIVSCDITSAASVSALADRVKTAFGGRLDVVAVNSGYSGPVALKLDEADPIAFQQAINVNYVGTFLCAKYLIPILMATSDGAKGFIGVSSLASLIVRGPIASSQYCVSKAAQLKLLEHIHEQYYSEGLKTFAVHPGAVASEMAQDSAPREFLPHLIDDAELCGAICVWLTQSNNQDWLSGRLISANWDIHELNGMRGQIEKKDLLKLGLFGPEI
;
A
#
# COMPACT_ATOMS: atom_id res chain seq x y z
N MET A 1 -19.93 9.34 18.75
CA MET A 1 -20.81 8.41 17.99
C MET A 1 -20.05 8.01 16.75
N ALA A 2 -19.61 6.76 16.66
CA ALA A 2 -18.98 6.24 15.45
C ALA A 2 -20.04 6.25 14.33
N GLN A 3 -19.98 7.22 13.45
CA GLN A 3 -20.85 7.28 12.29
C GLN A 3 -20.54 6.05 11.42
N ASN A 4 -21.56 5.25 11.16
CA ASN A 4 -21.45 4.07 10.30
C ASN A 4 -21.33 4.53 8.83
N TRP A 5 -20.10 4.85 8.41
CA TRP A 5 -19.79 5.32 7.04
C TRP A 5 -19.79 4.21 5.99
N GLY A 6 -20.29 3.03 6.34
CA GLY A 6 -20.29 1.84 5.48
C GLY A 6 -19.28 0.78 5.89
N LEU A 7 -18.50 1.01 6.95
CA LEU A 7 -17.45 0.09 7.41
C LEU A 7 -17.99 -1.18 8.12
N ARG A 8 -19.31 -1.30 8.27
CA ARG A 8 -20.01 -2.48 8.83
C ARG A 8 -19.36 -3.06 10.09
N GLY A 9 -18.89 -2.20 11.00
CA GLY A 9 -18.25 -2.63 12.24
C GLY A 9 -16.80 -3.11 12.11
N LEU A 10 -16.18 -3.01 10.94
CA LEU A 10 -14.82 -3.50 10.70
C LEU A 10 -13.81 -2.98 11.74
N ASN A 11 -13.81 -1.66 12.03
CA ASN A 11 -12.93 -1.10 13.06
C ASN A 11 -13.33 -1.47 14.49
N GLN A 12 -14.56 -1.95 14.71
CA GLN A 12 -15.02 -2.40 16.04
C GLN A 12 -14.55 -3.83 16.35
N SER A 13 -14.09 -4.56 15.34
CA SER A 13 -13.54 -5.91 15.51
C SER A 13 -12.15 -5.91 16.15
N PHE A 14 -11.45 -4.76 16.12
CA PHE A 14 -10.12 -4.58 16.70
C PHE A 14 -10.21 -3.62 17.88
N GLN A 15 -9.86 -4.09 19.08
CA GLN A 15 -9.94 -3.31 20.32
C GLN A 15 -8.76 -2.34 20.43
N THR A 16 -7.59 -2.79 20.01
CA THR A 16 -6.36 -2.00 20.04
C THR A 16 -6.09 -1.36 18.68
N GLN A 17 -5.91 -0.05 18.67
CA GLN A 17 -5.53 0.74 17.50
C GLN A 17 -4.18 1.41 17.76
N HIS A 18 -3.27 1.28 16.81
CA HIS A 18 -1.96 1.92 16.86
C HIS A 18 -1.90 3.12 15.89
N HIS A 19 -1.24 4.18 16.33
CA HIS A 19 -1.05 5.42 15.55
C HIS A 19 0.41 5.67 15.17
N ALA A 20 1.32 4.86 15.70
CA ALA A 20 2.75 4.87 15.41
C ALA A 20 3.31 3.44 15.45
N VAL A 21 4.56 3.28 15.01
CA VAL A 21 5.26 1.99 15.08
C VAL A 21 5.32 1.51 16.53
N TYR A 22 4.94 0.25 16.76
CA TYR A 22 4.91 -0.37 18.08
C TYR A 22 5.83 -1.62 18.09
N PRO A 23 6.20 -2.15 19.28
CA PRO A 23 7.27 -3.16 19.40
C PRO A 23 7.11 -4.41 18.51
N ALA A 24 5.86 -4.86 18.29
CA ALA A 24 5.63 -6.09 17.51
C ALA A 24 5.86 -5.92 15.99
N VAL A 25 5.95 -4.67 15.50
CA VAL A 25 6.24 -4.34 14.09
C VAL A 25 7.49 -3.45 13.95
N ASP A 26 8.35 -3.41 14.95
CA ASP A 26 9.60 -2.66 14.88
C ASP A 26 10.51 -3.23 13.79
N CYS A 27 10.71 -2.43 12.73
CA CYS A 27 11.50 -2.82 11.57
C CYS A 27 12.96 -3.13 11.89
N SER A 28 13.53 -2.54 12.95
CA SER A 28 14.92 -2.82 13.38
C SER A 28 15.10 -4.24 13.90
N GLN A 29 14.02 -4.92 14.26
CA GLN A 29 14.01 -6.32 14.70
C GLN A 29 13.65 -7.29 13.57
N ALA A 30 13.32 -6.79 12.38
CA ALA A 30 12.96 -7.63 11.24
C ALA A 30 14.17 -8.46 10.76
N LYS A 31 13.88 -9.70 10.34
CA LYS A 31 14.91 -10.61 9.79
C LYS A 31 14.58 -10.89 8.32
N LEU A 32 14.99 -9.98 7.45
CA LEU A 32 14.82 -10.17 6.02
C LEU A 32 15.85 -11.14 5.47
N PRO A 33 15.48 -12.04 4.53
CA PRO A 33 16.46 -12.81 3.76
C PRO A 33 17.42 -11.87 3.02
N GLN A 34 18.63 -12.34 2.74
CA GLN A 34 19.63 -11.56 2.02
C GLN A 34 20.05 -12.30 0.74
N PRO A 35 20.14 -11.62 -0.41
CA PRO A 35 19.77 -10.22 -0.66
C PRO A 35 18.24 -10.00 -0.65
N PHE A 36 17.79 -8.74 -0.40
CA PHE A 36 16.38 -8.36 -0.44
C PHE A 36 16.22 -7.01 -1.14
N VAL A 37 15.41 -6.94 -2.20
CA VAL A 37 15.23 -5.75 -3.05
C VAL A 37 13.77 -5.32 -3.06
N VAL A 38 13.53 -4.05 -2.81
CA VAL A 38 12.18 -3.47 -2.74
C VAL A 38 12.03 -2.30 -3.72
N CYS A 39 10.95 -2.29 -4.46
CA CYS A 39 10.55 -1.16 -5.30
C CYS A 39 9.36 -0.45 -4.68
N VAL A 40 9.53 0.85 -4.36
CA VAL A 40 8.44 1.70 -3.83
C VAL A 40 8.03 2.72 -4.89
N VAL A 41 6.83 2.57 -5.41
CA VAL A 41 6.25 3.48 -6.42
C VAL A 41 5.43 4.56 -5.71
N GLY A 42 5.86 5.81 -5.81
CA GLY A 42 5.34 6.92 -5.03
C GLY A 42 6.13 7.17 -3.74
N ALA A 43 7.45 6.96 -3.77
CA ALA A 43 8.36 7.00 -2.62
C ALA A 43 8.80 8.40 -2.17
N SER A 44 8.38 9.48 -2.84
CA SER A 44 8.98 10.79 -2.63
C SER A 44 8.64 11.46 -1.31
N ARG A 45 7.53 11.11 -0.65
CA ARG A 45 7.09 11.74 0.61
C ARG A 45 6.00 10.93 1.31
N GLY A 46 5.66 11.36 2.54
CA GLY A 46 4.55 10.81 3.33
C GLY A 46 4.64 9.29 3.47
N ILE A 47 3.55 8.60 3.21
CA ILE A 47 3.46 7.15 3.39
C ILE A 47 4.50 6.39 2.56
N GLY A 48 4.74 6.79 1.30
CA GLY A 48 5.72 6.11 0.44
C GLY A 48 7.17 6.28 0.91
N ALA A 49 7.52 7.46 1.41
CA ALA A 49 8.82 7.67 2.06
C ALA A 49 8.91 6.84 3.36
N GLY A 50 7.83 6.80 4.18
CA GLY A 50 7.75 5.97 5.37
C GLY A 50 7.96 4.47 5.06
N ILE A 51 7.39 3.98 3.95
CA ILE A 51 7.61 2.60 3.50
C ILE A 51 9.10 2.38 3.16
N ALA A 52 9.72 3.26 2.37
CA ALA A 52 11.13 3.15 2.00
C ALA A 52 12.05 3.18 3.23
N ILE A 53 11.80 4.09 4.17
CA ILE A 53 12.50 4.23 5.44
C ILE A 53 12.37 2.95 6.29
N SER A 54 11.17 2.39 6.39
CA SER A 54 10.91 1.16 7.14
C SER A 54 11.70 -0.03 6.58
N TYR A 55 11.74 -0.21 5.26
CA TYR A 55 12.57 -1.24 4.64
C TYR A 55 14.07 -0.97 4.80
N ALA A 56 14.51 0.29 4.76
CA ALA A 56 15.90 0.63 5.08
C ALA A 56 16.27 0.22 6.51
N LYS A 57 15.43 0.56 7.51
CA LYS A 57 15.58 0.13 8.91
C LYS A 57 15.61 -1.39 9.06
N ALA A 58 14.85 -2.11 8.24
CA ALA A 58 14.82 -3.57 8.21
C ALA A 58 16.07 -4.21 7.54
N GLY A 59 16.99 -3.41 7.01
CA GLY A 59 18.27 -3.88 6.47
C GLY A 59 18.19 -4.46 5.06
N VAL A 60 17.30 -3.95 4.19
CA VAL A 60 17.25 -4.38 2.77
C VAL A 60 18.56 -4.11 2.05
N THR A 61 18.89 -4.95 1.07
CA THR A 61 20.08 -4.80 0.23
C THR A 61 19.91 -3.77 -0.86
N GLY A 62 18.66 -3.61 -1.37
CA GLY A 62 18.37 -2.70 -2.46
C GLY A 62 17.01 -2.02 -2.35
N LEU A 63 16.97 -0.74 -2.71
CA LEU A 63 15.76 0.06 -2.83
C LEU A 63 15.67 0.69 -4.21
N VAL A 64 14.52 0.56 -4.86
CA VAL A 64 14.15 1.36 -6.02
C VAL A 64 13.09 2.35 -5.59
N LEU A 65 13.42 3.63 -5.63
CA LEU A 65 12.54 4.73 -5.26
C LEU A 65 12.01 5.38 -6.53
N ALA A 66 10.72 5.28 -6.78
CA ALA A 66 10.11 5.78 -8.01
C ALA A 66 9.04 6.83 -7.74
N SER A 67 9.10 7.97 -8.41
CA SER A 67 8.06 8.99 -8.48
C SER A 67 8.34 9.99 -9.61
N ARG A 68 7.39 10.87 -9.90
CA ARG A 68 7.57 11.93 -10.91
C ARG A 68 8.61 12.98 -10.50
N ARG A 69 8.77 13.26 -9.21
CA ARG A 69 9.65 14.31 -8.66
C ARG A 69 10.94 13.70 -8.13
N VAL A 70 11.98 13.69 -8.97
CA VAL A 70 13.29 13.09 -8.65
C VAL A 70 13.96 13.80 -7.48
N SER A 71 13.97 15.15 -7.45
CA SER A 71 14.62 15.91 -6.38
C SER A 71 14.09 15.58 -4.98
N VAL A 72 12.79 15.29 -4.86
CA VAL A 72 12.19 14.88 -3.57
C VAL A 72 12.51 13.42 -3.23
N LEU A 73 12.77 12.57 -4.23
CA LEU A 73 13.26 11.20 -4.00
C LEU A 73 14.67 11.18 -3.42
N GLU A 74 15.50 12.16 -3.78
CA GLU A 74 16.87 12.30 -3.26
C GLU A 74 16.88 12.51 -1.73
N GLU A 75 15.91 13.25 -1.20
CA GLU A 75 15.74 13.43 0.25
C GLU A 75 15.40 12.10 0.94
N THR A 76 14.44 11.34 0.40
CA THR A 76 14.10 10.01 0.91
C THR A 76 15.28 9.04 0.81
N ALA A 77 16.02 9.07 -0.29
CA ALA A 77 17.19 8.24 -0.49
C ALA A 77 18.30 8.56 0.52
N ALA A 78 18.55 9.84 0.79
CA ALA A 78 19.52 10.29 1.78
C ALA A 78 19.16 9.77 3.19
N GLU A 79 17.90 9.84 3.58
CA GLU A 79 17.44 9.31 4.88
C GLU A 79 17.58 7.79 4.94
N CYS A 80 17.21 7.07 3.88
CA CYS A 80 17.39 5.62 3.80
C CYS A 80 18.87 5.22 3.91
N SER A 81 19.77 5.94 3.21
CA SER A 81 21.21 5.68 3.26
C SER A 81 21.83 5.97 4.63
N LYS A 82 21.31 6.97 5.35
CA LYS A 82 21.75 7.28 6.72
C LYS A 82 21.37 6.15 7.70
N LEU A 83 20.17 5.56 7.53
CA LEU A 83 19.68 4.48 8.38
C LEU A 83 20.30 3.11 8.03
N ASN A 84 20.59 2.88 6.76
CA ASN A 84 21.26 1.68 6.26
C ASN A 84 22.37 2.08 5.28
N PRO A 85 23.61 2.30 5.75
CA PRO A 85 24.73 2.72 4.90
C PRO A 85 25.12 1.72 3.79
N ASN A 86 24.66 0.47 3.89
CA ASN A 86 24.97 -0.58 2.92
C ASN A 86 23.89 -0.76 1.86
N VAL A 87 22.76 -0.03 1.94
CA VAL A 87 21.69 -0.16 0.97
C VAL A 87 22.09 0.43 -0.37
N ARG A 88 21.90 -0.31 -1.45
CA ARG A 88 21.99 0.22 -2.80
C ARG A 88 20.66 0.86 -3.19
N ILE A 89 20.67 2.14 -3.55
CA ILE A 89 19.45 2.89 -3.92
C ILE A 89 19.50 3.27 -5.39
N GLU A 90 18.40 3.00 -6.10
CA GLU A 90 18.13 3.48 -7.45
C GLU A 90 16.96 4.45 -7.43
N ILE A 91 17.17 5.65 -7.95
CA ILE A 91 16.14 6.69 -8.09
C ILE A 91 15.63 6.69 -9.51
N VAL A 92 14.33 6.55 -9.70
CA VAL A 92 13.72 6.44 -11.04
C VAL A 92 12.57 7.44 -11.18
N SER A 93 12.64 8.28 -12.22
CA SER A 93 11.49 9.10 -12.61
C SER A 93 10.40 8.19 -13.18
N CYS A 94 9.21 8.20 -12.57
CA CYS A 94 8.12 7.34 -12.99
C CYS A 94 6.77 8.05 -12.86
N ASP A 95 6.06 8.15 -13.98
CA ASP A 95 4.63 8.46 -14.00
C ASP A 95 3.85 7.14 -14.04
N ILE A 96 3.16 6.83 -12.96
CA ILE A 96 2.40 5.59 -12.82
C ILE A 96 1.24 5.47 -13.83
N THR A 97 0.81 6.59 -14.44
CA THR A 97 -0.26 6.59 -15.45
C THR A 97 0.24 6.29 -16.86
N SER A 98 1.56 6.25 -17.06
CA SER A 98 2.21 5.99 -18.35
C SER A 98 2.75 4.57 -18.42
N ALA A 99 2.21 3.75 -19.31
CA ALA A 99 2.69 2.39 -19.56
C ALA A 99 4.17 2.34 -19.94
N ALA A 100 4.64 3.30 -20.76
CA ALA A 100 6.05 3.40 -21.14
C ALA A 100 6.94 3.74 -19.93
N SER A 101 6.47 4.63 -19.06
CA SER A 101 7.21 5.02 -17.85
C SER A 101 7.34 3.86 -16.85
N VAL A 102 6.27 3.09 -16.64
CA VAL A 102 6.29 1.93 -15.74
C VAL A 102 7.11 0.78 -16.36
N SER A 103 7.06 0.59 -17.69
CA SER A 103 7.95 -0.35 -18.39
C SER A 103 9.43 0.00 -18.19
N ALA A 104 9.79 1.29 -18.34
CA ALA A 104 11.16 1.76 -18.12
C ALA A 104 11.60 1.58 -16.65
N LEU A 105 10.69 1.77 -15.67
CA LEU A 105 10.96 1.42 -14.27
C LEU A 105 11.30 -0.07 -14.11
N ALA A 106 10.51 -0.95 -14.72
CA ALA A 106 10.76 -2.40 -14.66
C ALA A 106 12.12 -2.77 -15.27
N ASP A 107 12.50 -2.17 -16.39
CA ASP A 107 13.81 -2.40 -17.01
C ASP A 107 14.95 -1.87 -16.13
N ARG A 108 14.73 -0.73 -15.43
CA ARG A 108 15.71 -0.21 -14.47
C ARG A 108 15.90 -1.15 -13.28
N VAL A 109 14.80 -1.72 -12.74
CA VAL A 109 14.88 -2.73 -11.66
C VAL A 109 15.72 -3.92 -12.11
N LYS A 110 15.46 -4.48 -13.31
CA LYS A 110 16.20 -5.61 -13.84
C LYS A 110 17.70 -5.31 -13.98
N THR A 111 18.04 -4.16 -14.54
CA THR A 111 19.45 -3.80 -14.79
C THR A 111 20.20 -3.46 -13.50
N ALA A 112 19.55 -2.78 -12.57
CA ALA A 112 20.20 -2.35 -11.34
C ALA A 112 20.48 -3.50 -10.38
N PHE A 113 19.58 -4.48 -10.27
CA PHE A 113 19.66 -5.54 -9.27
C PHE A 113 19.76 -6.96 -9.88
N GLY A 114 20.23 -7.07 -11.11
CA GLY A 114 20.44 -8.37 -11.77
C GLY A 114 19.14 -9.17 -11.93
N GLY A 115 18.01 -8.49 -12.05
CA GLY A 115 16.70 -9.11 -12.18
C GLY A 115 16.04 -9.48 -10.84
N ARG A 116 16.67 -9.21 -9.69
CA ARG A 116 16.07 -9.50 -8.39
C ARG A 116 15.08 -8.42 -7.97
N LEU A 117 13.91 -8.86 -7.52
CA LEU A 117 12.88 -8.03 -6.90
C LEU A 117 12.07 -8.89 -5.92
N ASP A 118 12.09 -8.53 -4.66
CA ASP A 118 11.40 -9.27 -3.60
C ASP A 118 10.02 -8.68 -3.29
N VAL A 119 9.91 -7.33 -3.29
CA VAL A 119 8.66 -6.63 -2.96
C VAL A 119 8.45 -5.43 -3.89
N VAL A 120 7.20 -5.25 -4.29
CA VAL A 120 6.69 -4.00 -4.89
C VAL A 120 5.67 -3.39 -3.96
N ALA A 121 5.86 -2.12 -3.57
CA ALA A 121 4.89 -1.32 -2.84
C ALA A 121 4.37 -0.19 -3.74
N VAL A 122 3.11 -0.28 -4.16
CA VAL A 122 2.44 0.73 -4.99
C VAL A 122 1.71 1.69 -4.08
N ASN A 123 2.33 2.83 -3.81
CA ASN A 123 1.80 3.88 -2.93
C ASN A 123 1.24 5.09 -3.67
N SER A 124 1.64 5.34 -4.93
CA SER A 124 1.12 6.48 -5.69
C SER A 124 -0.40 6.56 -5.63
N GLY A 125 -0.92 7.73 -5.30
CA GLY A 125 -2.35 7.94 -5.17
C GLY A 125 -2.75 9.39 -5.51
N TYR A 126 -4.03 9.56 -5.80
CA TYR A 126 -4.66 10.84 -6.05
C TYR A 126 -6.11 10.82 -5.54
N SER A 127 -6.52 11.83 -4.78
CA SER A 127 -7.89 11.97 -4.27
C SER A 127 -8.68 13.02 -5.04
N GLY A 128 -8.03 14.10 -5.46
CA GLY A 128 -8.68 15.29 -5.98
C GLY A 128 -9.52 16.03 -4.93
N PRO A 129 -10.21 17.10 -5.34
CA PRO A 129 -11.13 17.82 -4.46
C PRO A 129 -12.29 16.91 -4.01
N VAL A 130 -12.75 17.07 -2.77
CA VAL A 130 -13.93 16.32 -2.29
C VAL A 130 -15.19 16.90 -2.90
N ALA A 131 -15.89 16.09 -3.70
CA ALA A 131 -17.26 16.34 -4.16
C ALA A 131 -18.15 15.25 -3.57
N LEU A 132 -19.16 15.66 -2.80
CA LEU A 132 -20.10 14.72 -2.15
C LEU A 132 -21.28 14.35 -3.03
N LYS A 133 -21.55 15.14 -4.09
CA LYS A 133 -22.53 14.84 -5.11
C LYS A 133 -21.85 14.66 -6.47
N LEU A 134 -22.36 13.73 -7.26
CA LEU A 134 -21.77 13.39 -8.56
C LEU A 134 -21.90 14.52 -9.59
N ASP A 135 -22.97 15.29 -9.55
CA ASP A 135 -23.20 16.43 -10.42
C ASP A 135 -22.31 17.65 -10.11
N GLU A 136 -21.67 17.66 -8.95
CA GLU A 136 -20.68 18.66 -8.53
C GLU A 136 -19.23 18.21 -8.79
N ALA A 137 -19.00 16.94 -9.16
CA ALA A 137 -17.67 16.37 -9.34
C ALA A 137 -17.01 16.87 -10.63
N ASP A 138 -15.71 17.21 -10.56
CA ASP A 138 -14.92 17.53 -11.74
C ASP A 138 -14.59 16.24 -12.52
N PRO A 139 -15.01 16.12 -13.79
CA PRO A 139 -14.74 14.94 -14.62
C PRO A 139 -13.24 14.67 -14.81
N ILE A 140 -12.40 15.72 -14.85
CA ILE A 140 -10.94 15.60 -15.03
C ILE A 140 -10.33 14.97 -13.76
N ALA A 141 -10.69 15.50 -12.59
CA ALA A 141 -10.22 14.95 -11.31
C ALA A 141 -10.72 13.50 -11.10
N PHE A 142 -11.97 13.20 -11.51
CA PHE A 142 -12.52 11.85 -11.47
C PHE A 142 -11.69 10.88 -12.31
N GLN A 143 -11.45 11.23 -13.58
CA GLN A 143 -10.63 10.42 -14.49
C GLN A 143 -9.20 10.25 -13.98
N GLN A 144 -8.62 11.30 -13.40
CA GLN A 144 -7.27 11.26 -12.83
C GLN A 144 -7.20 10.31 -11.63
N ALA A 145 -8.22 10.28 -10.75
CA ALA A 145 -8.27 9.35 -9.64
C ALA A 145 -8.30 7.88 -10.13
N ILE A 146 -9.09 7.59 -11.14
CA ILE A 146 -9.13 6.26 -11.78
C ILE A 146 -7.77 5.91 -12.40
N ASN A 147 -7.18 6.83 -13.16
CA ASN A 147 -5.92 6.59 -13.86
C ASN A 147 -4.76 6.33 -12.89
N VAL A 148 -4.66 7.13 -11.81
CA VAL A 148 -3.57 6.98 -10.83
C VAL A 148 -3.80 5.76 -9.94
N ASN A 149 -4.97 5.67 -9.28
CA ASN A 149 -5.18 4.70 -8.21
C ASN A 149 -5.43 3.28 -8.73
N TYR A 150 -6.16 3.14 -9.84
CA TYR A 150 -6.55 1.84 -10.40
C TYR A 150 -5.68 1.45 -11.59
N VAL A 151 -5.69 2.23 -12.68
CA VAL A 151 -4.92 1.88 -13.90
C VAL A 151 -3.42 1.87 -13.61
N GLY A 152 -2.91 2.82 -12.83
CA GLY A 152 -1.51 2.85 -12.41
C GLY A 152 -1.10 1.60 -11.62
N THR A 153 -1.96 1.13 -10.70
CA THR A 153 -1.70 -0.14 -9.98
C THR A 153 -1.68 -1.32 -10.93
N PHE A 154 -2.59 -1.36 -11.92
CA PHE A 154 -2.57 -2.38 -12.96
C PHE A 154 -1.28 -2.34 -13.79
N LEU A 155 -0.80 -1.15 -14.19
CA LEU A 155 0.46 -1.03 -14.93
C LEU A 155 1.65 -1.53 -14.11
N CYS A 156 1.71 -1.19 -12.82
CA CYS A 156 2.74 -1.74 -11.92
C CYS A 156 2.66 -3.27 -11.85
N ALA A 157 1.48 -3.84 -11.70
CA ALA A 157 1.29 -5.29 -11.70
C ALA A 157 1.77 -5.90 -13.02
N LYS A 158 1.34 -5.36 -14.16
CA LYS A 158 1.69 -5.85 -15.49
C LYS A 158 3.20 -5.95 -15.73
N TYR A 159 3.96 -4.94 -15.31
CA TYR A 159 5.39 -4.87 -15.63
C TYR A 159 6.31 -5.39 -14.54
N LEU A 160 5.89 -5.35 -13.24
CA LEU A 160 6.74 -5.73 -12.12
C LEU A 160 6.46 -7.15 -11.58
N ILE A 161 5.24 -7.68 -11.69
CA ILE A 161 4.96 -9.07 -11.29
C ILE A 161 5.86 -10.08 -12.01
N PRO A 162 6.12 -9.98 -13.33
CA PRO A 162 7.04 -10.91 -13.97
C PRO A 162 8.44 -10.94 -13.35
N ILE A 163 8.92 -9.82 -12.79
CA ILE A 163 10.23 -9.75 -12.12
C ILE A 163 10.15 -10.41 -10.74
N LEU A 164 9.08 -10.15 -9.98
CA LEU A 164 8.83 -10.83 -8.71
C LEU A 164 8.79 -12.35 -8.88
N MET A 165 8.09 -12.82 -9.93
CA MET A 165 7.95 -14.25 -10.22
C MET A 165 9.27 -14.89 -10.67
N ALA A 166 10.12 -14.15 -11.38
CA ALA A 166 11.44 -14.61 -11.80
C ALA A 166 12.45 -14.71 -10.64
N THR A 167 12.20 -14.07 -9.49
CA THR A 167 13.01 -14.16 -8.27
C THR A 167 12.60 -15.42 -7.50
N SER A 168 13.24 -16.54 -7.79
CA SER A 168 12.82 -17.89 -7.32
C SER A 168 12.82 -18.04 -5.79
N ASP A 169 13.79 -17.42 -5.12
CA ASP A 169 13.97 -17.39 -3.64
C ASP A 169 13.45 -16.12 -2.99
N GLY A 170 12.72 -15.28 -3.73
CA GLY A 170 12.23 -14.00 -3.27
C GLY A 170 10.96 -14.07 -2.43
N ALA A 171 10.66 -13.00 -1.71
CA ALA A 171 9.43 -12.85 -0.93
C ALA A 171 8.17 -12.80 -1.81
N LYS A 172 8.32 -12.39 -3.08
CA LYS A 172 7.23 -12.27 -4.08
C LYS A 172 6.03 -11.48 -3.57
N GLY A 173 6.32 -10.35 -2.88
CA GLY A 173 5.30 -9.49 -2.30
C GLY A 173 4.83 -8.39 -3.25
N PHE A 174 3.52 -8.29 -3.51
CA PHE A 174 2.92 -7.16 -4.22
C PHE A 174 1.95 -6.43 -3.28
N ILE A 175 2.29 -5.22 -2.86
CA ILE A 175 1.52 -4.43 -1.91
C ILE A 175 0.90 -3.24 -2.64
N GLY A 176 -0.43 -3.10 -2.53
CA GLY A 176 -1.13 -1.87 -2.90
C GLY A 176 -1.47 -1.06 -1.65
N VAL A 177 -0.97 0.18 -1.55
CA VAL A 177 -1.45 1.10 -0.50
C VAL A 177 -2.85 1.54 -0.89
N SER A 178 -3.82 0.88 -0.26
CA SER A 178 -5.24 1.07 -0.48
C SER A 178 -5.82 2.08 0.53
N SER A 179 -7.08 1.95 0.86
CA SER A 179 -7.72 2.80 1.87
C SER A 179 -9.01 2.16 2.36
N LEU A 180 -9.38 2.36 3.62
CA LEU A 180 -10.73 2.08 4.11
C LEU A 180 -11.78 2.93 3.38
N ALA A 181 -11.38 4.01 2.69
CA ALA A 181 -12.26 4.75 1.78
C ALA A 181 -12.84 3.89 0.67
N SER A 182 -12.21 2.77 0.29
CA SER A 182 -12.76 1.77 -0.64
C SER A 182 -14.10 1.18 -0.19
N LEU A 183 -14.43 1.29 1.09
CA LEU A 183 -15.66 0.77 1.71
C LEU A 183 -16.65 1.88 2.08
N ILE A 184 -16.22 3.15 2.02
CA ILE A 184 -17.03 4.30 2.46
C ILE A 184 -18.00 4.71 1.35
N VAL A 185 -19.28 4.89 1.71
CA VAL A 185 -20.33 5.36 0.80
C VAL A 185 -21.05 6.62 1.33
N ARG A 186 -20.71 7.08 2.54
CA ARG A 186 -21.31 8.25 3.19
C ARG A 186 -20.33 8.90 4.17
N GLY A 187 -20.56 10.16 4.51
CA GLY A 187 -19.72 10.94 5.42
C GLY A 187 -18.92 12.03 4.70
N PRO A 188 -18.18 12.85 5.44
CA PRO A 188 -17.55 14.07 4.91
C PRO A 188 -16.40 13.80 3.93
N ILE A 189 -15.86 12.60 3.90
CA ILE A 189 -14.78 12.18 3.00
C ILE A 189 -15.24 11.18 1.92
N ALA A 190 -16.53 10.97 1.76
CA ALA A 190 -17.12 10.03 0.80
C ALA A 190 -17.11 10.57 -0.63
N SER A 191 -15.98 11.07 -1.10
CA SER A 191 -15.81 11.49 -2.51
C SER A 191 -15.82 10.27 -3.42
N SER A 192 -16.79 10.21 -4.34
CA SER A 192 -16.99 9.05 -5.21
C SER A 192 -15.76 8.75 -6.07
N GLN A 193 -15.08 9.77 -6.60
CA GLN A 193 -13.88 9.58 -7.41
C GLN A 193 -12.77 8.82 -6.67
N TYR A 194 -12.52 9.18 -5.39
CA TYR A 194 -11.51 8.51 -4.58
C TYR A 194 -12.00 7.14 -4.09
N CYS A 195 -13.19 7.09 -3.49
CA CYS A 195 -13.72 5.86 -2.92
C CYS A 195 -13.89 4.76 -3.97
N VAL A 196 -14.46 5.09 -5.14
CA VAL A 196 -14.63 4.13 -6.24
C VAL A 196 -13.30 3.70 -6.82
N SER A 197 -12.33 4.63 -7.02
CA SER A 197 -11.00 4.25 -7.52
C SER A 197 -10.25 3.32 -6.56
N LYS A 198 -10.38 3.53 -5.24
CA LYS A 198 -9.78 2.65 -4.22
C LYS A 198 -10.52 1.31 -4.09
N ALA A 199 -11.84 1.28 -4.28
CA ALA A 199 -12.59 0.03 -4.37
C ALA A 199 -12.17 -0.80 -5.61
N ALA A 200 -12.01 -0.15 -6.76
CA ALA A 200 -11.50 -0.80 -7.97
C ALA A 200 -10.07 -1.32 -7.78
N GLN A 201 -9.19 -0.53 -7.12
CA GLN A 201 -7.83 -0.97 -6.76
C GLN A 201 -7.87 -2.20 -5.85
N LEU A 202 -8.69 -2.18 -4.79
CA LEU A 202 -8.82 -3.31 -3.87
C LEU A 202 -9.29 -4.57 -4.60
N LYS A 203 -10.29 -4.45 -5.49
CA LYS A 203 -10.77 -5.59 -6.28
C LYS A 203 -9.70 -6.11 -7.25
N LEU A 204 -8.88 -5.24 -7.84
CA LEU A 204 -7.74 -5.65 -8.66
C LEU A 204 -6.73 -6.47 -7.86
N LEU A 205 -6.43 -6.06 -6.62
CA LEU A 205 -5.48 -6.79 -5.76
C LEU A 205 -6.01 -8.20 -5.40
N GLU A 206 -7.32 -8.35 -5.18
CA GLU A 206 -7.96 -9.66 -5.03
C GLU A 206 -7.80 -10.51 -6.30
N HIS A 207 -8.01 -9.94 -7.50
CA HIS A 207 -7.80 -10.66 -8.77
C HIS A 207 -6.34 -11.08 -8.97
N ILE A 208 -5.38 -10.23 -8.61
CA ILE A 208 -3.96 -10.60 -8.69
C ILE A 208 -3.68 -11.78 -7.75
N HIS A 209 -4.23 -11.78 -6.53
CA HIS A 209 -4.12 -12.93 -5.63
C HIS A 209 -4.65 -14.21 -6.27
N GLU A 210 -5.88 -14.21 -6.77
CA GLU A 210 -6.50 -15.41 -7.38
C GLU A 210 -5.72 -15.94 -8.60
N GLN A 211 -5.08 -15.05 -9.37
CA GLN A 211 -4.34 -15.41 -10.56
C GLN A 211 -2.96 -16.00 -10.28
N TYR A 212 -2.27 -15.55 -9.21
CA TYR A 212 -0.85 -15.82 -9.02
C TYR A 212 -0.48 -16.47 -7.68
N TYR A 213 -1.42 -16.58 -6.73
CA TYR A 213 -1.12 -17.10 -5.40
C TYR A 213 -0.59 -18.55 -5.43
N SER A 214 -1.16 -19.40 -6.29
CA SER A 214 -0.70 -20.78 -6.46
C SER A 214 0.73 -20.87 -7.02
N GLU A 215 1.24 -19.80 -7.64
CA GLU A 215 2.61 -19.68 -8.14
C GLU A 215 3.55 -18.98 -7.12
N GLY A 216 3.02 -18.66 -5.92
CA GLY A 216 3.77 -18.12 -4.80
C GLY A 216 3.77 -16.59 -4.68
N LEU A 217 3.06 -15.84 -5.54
CA LEU A 217 2.88 -14.39 -5.36
C LEU A 217 1.94 -14.10 -4.18
N LYS A 218 2.34 -13.17 -3.32
CA LYS A 218 1.52 -12.70 -2.21
C LYS A 218 1.10 -11.25 -2.47
N THR A 219 -0.19 -11.00 -2.39
CA THR A 219 -0.77 -9.69 -2.71
C THR A 219 -1.47 -9.13 -1.50
N PHE A 220 -1.14 -7.91 -1.08
CA PHE A 220 -1.74 -7.28 0.10
C PHE A 220 -2.31 -5.90 -0.27
N ALA A 221 -3.51 -5.61 0.22
CA ALA A 221 -4.06 -4.27 0.23
C ALA A 221 -3.87 -3.68 1.64
N VAL A 222 -3.15 -2.57 1.76
CA VAL A 222 -2.87 -1.96 3.07
C VAL A 222 -3.53 -0.60 3.17
N HIS A 223 -4.43 -0.42 4.14
CA HIS A 223 -4.87 0.90 4.58
C HIS A 223 -3.79 1.50 5.48
N PRO A 224 -3.25 2.67 5.14
CA PRO A 224 -2.08 3.23 5.81
C PRO A 224 -2.39 3.91 7.15
N GLY A 225 -3.67 4.05 7.52
CA GLY A 225 -4.13 4.95 8.55
C GLY A 225 -4.54 6.32 8.01
N ALA A 226 -4.87 7.23 8.90
CA ALA A 226 -5.18 8.63 8.61
C ALA A 226 -3.92 9.49 8.81
N VAL A 227 -3.03 9.44 7.81
CA VAL A 227 -1.73 10.11 7.83
C VAL A 227 -1.87 11.55 7.30
N ALA A 228 -1.25 12.52 7.99
CA ALA A 228 -1.19 13.93 7.58
C ALA A 228 -0.27 14.14 6.35
N SER A 229 -0.50 13.37 5.27
CA SER A 229 0.18 13.54 3.99
C SER A 229 -0.27 14.82 3.29
N GLU A 230 0.56 15.37 2.40
CA GLU A 230 0.20 16.52 1.56
C GLU A 230 -1.14 16.28 0.83
N MET A 231 -1.33 15.10 0.23
CA MET A 231 -2.58 14.74 -0.42
C MET A 231 -3.79 14.83 0.54
N ALA A 232 -3.64 14.34 1.77
CA ALA A 232 -4.73 14.38 2.75
C ALA A 232 -5.00 15.81 3.25
N GLN A 233 -3.95 16.61 3.49
CA GLN A 233 -4.07 18.01 3.91
C GLN A 233 -4.73 18.87 2.82
N ASP A 234 -4.40 18.65 1.55
CA ASP A 234 -4.93 19.41 0.42
C ASP A 234 -6.38 19.06 0.08
N SER A 235 -6.80 17.82 0.33
CA SER A 235 -8.11 17.31 -0.12
C SER A 235 -9.12 17.07 0.99
N ALA A 236 -8.68 16.86 2.25
CA ALA A 236 -9.62 16.56 3.33
C ALA A 236 -10.40 17.80 3.77
N PRO A 237 -11.70 17.65 4.12
CA PRO A 237 -12.45 18.71 4.76
C PRO A 237 -11.80 19.14 6.08
N ARG A 238 -11.96 20.43 6.44
CA ARG A 238 -11.32 21.01 7.64
C ARG A 238 -11.67 20.25 8.92
N GLU A 239 -12.89 19.78 9.05
CA GLU A 239 -13.37 18.97 10.19
C GLU A 239 -12.71 17.60 10.27
N PHE A 240 -12.13 17.11 9.18
CA PHE A 240 -11.41 15.82 9.16
C PHE A 240 -9.92 15.95 9.51
N LEU A 241 -9.31 17.14 9.31
CA LEU A 241 -7.87 17.35 9.57
C LEU A 241 -7.40 16.93 10.97
N PRO A 242 -8.16 17.17 12.08
CA PRO A 242 -7.78 16.70 13.42
C PRO A 242 -7.70 15.18 13.58
N HIS A 243 -8.24 14.42 12.64
CA HIS A 243 -8.18 12.94 12.63
C HIS A 243 -6.96 12.38 11.89
N LEU A 244 -6.15 13.23 11.25
CA LEU A 244 -4.91 12.83 10.58
C LEU A 244 -3.78 12.72 11.62
N ILE A 245 -3.81 11.65 12.42
CA ILE A 245 -2.94 11.45 13.59
C ILE A 245 -1.94 10.30 13.45
N ASP A 246 -2.02 9.55 12.34
CA ASP A 246 -1.22 8.35 12.16
C ASP A 246 0.15 8.67 11.57
N ASP A 247 1.17 7.96 12.08
CA ASP A 247 2.53 8.05 11.57
C ASP A 247 2.65 7.35 10.21
N ALA A 248 3.33 8.00 9.27
CA ALA A 248 3.59 7.45 7.94
C ALA A 248 4.42 6.15 7.97
N GLU A 249 5.33 6.00 8.92
CA GLU A 249 6.16 4.81 9.08
C GLU A 249 5.37 3.59 9.58
N LEU A 250 4.23 3.78 10.24
CA LEU A 250 3.39 2.66 10.70
C LEU A 250 2.96 1.78 9.51
N CYS A 251 2.54 2.40 8.40
CA CYS A 251 2.23 1.66 7.17
C CYS A 251 3.45 0.90 6.64
N GLY A 252 4.63 1.51 6.66
CA GLY A 252 5.88 0.88 6.26
C GLY A 252 6.24 -0.32 7.13
N ALA A 253 6.06 -0.20 8.44
CA ALA A 253 6.31 -1.27 9.39
C ALA A 253 5.39 -2.49 9.13
N ILE A 254 4.12 -2.26 8.84
CA ILE A 254 3.19 -3.33 8.43
C ILE A 254 3.60 -3.94 7.08
N CYS A 255 4.07 -3.15 6.11
CA CYS A 255 4.59 -3.69 4.85
C CYS A 255 5.79 -4.63 5.07
N VAL A 256 6.73 -4.25 5.94
CA VAL A 256 7.87 -5.10 6.34
C VAL A 256 7.36 -6.37 7.02
N TRP A 257 6.48 -6.26 8.01
CA TRP A 257 5.92 -7.40 8.72
C TRP A 257 5.21 -8.39 7.78
N LEU A 258 4.46 -7.92 6.79
CA LEU A 258 3.77 -8.74 5.80
C LEU A 258 4.73 -9.52 4.88
N THR A 259 5.96 -9.04 4.66
CA THR A 259 6.86 -9.57 3.62
C THR A 259 8.15 -10.16 4.16
N GLN A 260 8.42 -10.05 5.47
CA GLN A 260 9.65 -10.57 6.08
C GLN A 260 9.72 -12.10 6.16
N SER A 261 8.56 -12.77 6.08
CA SER A 261 8.45 -14.24 6.17
C SER A 261 7.15 -14.72 5.53
N ASN A 262 6.99 -16.04 5.42
CA ASN A 262 5.76 -16.64 4.88
C ASN A 262 4.63 -16.78 5.92
N ASN A 263 4.85 -16.33 7.15
CA ASN A 263 3.87 -16.49 8.23
C ASN A 263 2.58 -15.70 8.00
N GLN A 264 2.62 -14.67 7.14
CA GLN A 264 1.50 -13.79 6.81
C GLN A 264 0.81 -14.14 5.47
N ASP A 265 1.19 -15.23 4.81
CA ASP A 265 0.66 -15.65 3.50
C ASP A 265 -0.87 -15.81 3.50
N TRP A 266 -1.44 -16.20 4.63
CA TRP A 266 -2.89 -16.30 4.83
C TRP A 266 -3.65 -14.97 4.70
N LEU A 267 -2.94 -13.85 4.79
CA LEU A 267 -3.50 -12.50 4.56
C LEU A 267 -3.46 -12.09 3.08
N SER A 268 -2.87 -12.90 2.20
CA SER A 268 -2.82 -12.59 0.77
C SER A 268 -4.22 -12.45 0.18
N GLY A 269 -4.42 -11.46 -0.68
CA GLY A 269 -5.71 -11.09 -1.26
C GLY A 269 -6.64 -10.30 -0.35
N ARG A 270 -6.18 -9.83 0.83
CA ARG A 270 -7.02 -9.18 1.83
C ARG A 270 -6.64 -7.72 2.08
N LEU A 271 -7.62 -6.95 2.57
CA LEU A 271 -7.41 -5.59 3.07
C LEU A 271 -7.01 -5.64 4.54
N ILE A 272 -5.88 -5.03 4.87
CA ILE A 272 -5.31 -4.92 6.21
C ILE A 272 -5.19 -3.43 6.56
N SER A 273 -5.55 -3.04 7.78
CA SER A 273 -5.26 -1.68 8.27
C SER A 273 -3.95 -1.68 9.05
N ALA A 274 -3.11 -0.69 8.79
CA ALA A 274 -1.88 -0.48 9.55
C ALA A 274 -2.15 -0.18 11.03
N ASN A 275 -3.33 0.33 11.35
CA ASN A 275 -3.71 0.64 12.73
C ASN A 275 -4.06 -0.59 13.58
N TRP A 276 -4.33 -1.75 12.96
CA TRP A 276 -4.75 -2.94 13.73
C TRP A 276 -3.57 -3.58 14.46
N ASP A 277 -3.84 -4.05 15.68
CA ASP A 277 -2.85 -4.84 16.41
C ASP A 277 -2.67 -6.21 15.74
N ILE A 278 -1.41 -6.58 15.44
CA ILE A 278 -1.10 -7.84 14.73
C ILE A 278 -1.36 -9.08 15.58
N HIS A 279 -1.34 -8.98 16.92
CA HIS A 279 -1.67 -10.12 17.77
C HIS A 279 -3.17 -10.39 17.77
N GLU A 280 -3.99 -9.33 17.80
CA GLU A 280 -5.45 -9.45 17.64
C GLU A 280 -5.79 -9.99 16.24
N LEU A 281 -5.14 -9.50 15.19
CA LEU A 281 -5.34 -9.96 13.81
C LEU A 281 -4.99 -11.45 13.68
N ASN A 282 -3.85 -11.88 14.20
CA ASN A 282 -3.44 -13.29 14.21
C ASN A 282 -4.39 -14.16 15.02
N GLY A 283 -4.92 -13.66 16.14
CA GLY A 283 -5.93 -14.35 16.97
C GLY A 283 -7.23 -14.64 16.22
N MET A 284 -7.57 -13.82 15.22
CA MET A 284 -8.77 -13.98 14.38
C MET A 284 -8.53 -14.80 13.11
N ARG A 285 -7.31 -15.29 12.86
CA ARG A 285 -6.93 -16.01 11.63
C ARG A 285 -7.94 -17.08 11.23
N GLY A 286 -8.27 -18.01 12.13
CA GLY A 286 -9.17 -19.12 11.83
C GLY A 286 -10.57 -18.67 11.38
N GLN A 287 -11.08 -17.56 11.94
CA GLN A 287 -12.35 -16.99 11.53
C GLN A 287 -12.24 -16.29 10.16
N ILE A 288 -11.15 -15.56 9.94
CA ILE A 288 -10.89 -14.81 8.69
C ILE A 288 -10.75 -15.78 7.52
N GLU A 289 -9.96 -16.85 7.68
CA GLU A 289 -9.78 -17.88 6.65
C GLU A 289 -11.08 -18.65 6.38
N LYS A 290 -11.76 -19.13 7.42
CA LYS A 290 -12.99 -19.94 7.28
C LYS A 290 -14.13 -19.20 6.59
N LYS A 291 -14.27 -17.88 6.84
CA LYS A 291 -15.36 -17.06 6.30
C LYS A 291 -14.91 -16.18 5.13
N ASP A 292 -13.68 -16.34 4.67
CA ASP A 292 -13.03 -15.52 3.62
C ASP A 292 -13.21 -14.01 3.82
N LEU A 293 -12.98 -13.52 5.05
CA LEU A 293 -13.18 -12.12 5.43
C LEU A 293 -12.07 -11.20 4.92
N LEU A 294 -12.28 -9.89 5.09
CA LEU A 294 -11.37 -8.80 4.69
C LEU A 294 -11.19 -8.67 3.18
N LYS A 295 -12.19 -9.09 2.42
CA LYS A 295 -12.33 -8.94 0.96
C LYS A 295 -13.61 -8.16 0.61
N LEU A 296 -13.66 -7.60 -0.60
CA LEU A 296 -14.90 -7.01 -1.14
C LEU A 296 -15.89 -8.11 -1.52
N GLY A 297 -17.06 -8.12 -0.89
CA GLY A 297 -18.11 -9.09 -1.15
C GLY A 297 -19.50 -8.54 -0.97
N LEU A 298 -20.46 -9.21 -1.59
CA LEU A 298 -21.88 -9.06 -1.29
C LEU A 298 -22.22 -10.03 -0.16
N PHE A 299 -22.93 -9.53 0.84
CA PHE A 299 -23.43 -10.35 1.92
C PHE A 299 -24.93 -10.59 1.66
N GLY A 300 -25.31 -11.84 1.45
CA GLY A 300 -26.69 -12.27 1.43
C GLY A 300 -27.29 -12.30 2.84
N PRO A 301 -28.62 -12.44 2.97
CA PRO A 301 -29.22 -12.77 4.25
C PRO A 301 -28.62 -14.08 4.76
N GLU A 302 -28.32 -14.15 6.06
CA GLU A 302 -27.96 -15.43 6.69
C GLU A 302 -29.13 -16.39 6.53
N ILE A 303 -28.89 -17.55 5.88
CA ILE A 303 -29.87 -18.63 5.70
C ILE A 303 -29.78 -19.53 6.92
#